data_f705bdb1498bdb79fd361e88135194e5
#
_entry.id   f705bdb1498bdb79fd361e88135194e5
#
_cell.length_a   1.000
_cell.length_b   1.000
_cell.length_c   1.000
_cell.angle_alpha   90.00
_cell.angle_beta   90.00
_cell.angle_gamma   90.00
#
_symmetry.space_group_name_H-M   'P 1'
#
loop_
_entity.id
_entity.type
_entity.pdbx_description
1 polymer ?
#
loop_
_entity_poly.entity_id
_entity_poly.type
_entity_poly.pdbx_seq_one_letter_code
_entity_poly.pdbx_strand_id
1 'polypeptide(L)'
;MTYECFDLTIEDGIAHLRLNRPEKANSMVPSFWKDLPEAVNALSRDASARVLVISAEGRHFSSGMDIAVFTEGGLDGPTGGSRHVKAEAFRHHCMALQDAFTCLEEARMPVLAAIQGASVGGAMDFITACDCRYATKDAFFSVHETAIGMTADVGTYPRLVKLIPEGWARQMSYTAERVYAEKARDIGLINEVYDSVEEMVDGVMAIARQIAGNAPLAVSGAKRMINYARDHTTADGLDYIAVWNASMLDGEAIRNPFMAQAKGEKPEYEELLPVAKTAGE
;
A
#
# COMPACT_ATOMS: atom_id res chain seq x y z
N MET A 1 -13.41 -13.30 0.47
CA MET A 1 -12.46 -14.41 0.20
C MET A 1 -11.53 -14.51 1.40
N THR A 2 -11.16 -15.72 1.80
CA THR A 2 -10.26 -15.97 2.94
C THR A 2 -8.95 -16.52 2.39
N TYR A 3 -7.85 -15.84 2.71
CA TYR A 3 -6.48 -16.25 2.46
C TYR A 3 -5.83 -16.70 3.78
N GLU A 4 -4.64 -17.27 3.73
CA GLU A 4 -3.97 -17.72 4.97
C GLU A 4 -3.64 -16.56 5.92
N CYS A 5 -3.26 -15.39 5.37
CA CYS A 5 -2.77 -14.26 6.15
C CYS A 5 -3.75 -13.09 6.25
N PHE A 6 -4.86 -13.13 5.54
CA PHE A 6 -5.86 -12.06 5.54
C PHE A 6 -7.22 -12.52 5.01
N ASP A 7 -8.24 -11.79 5.42
CA ASP A 7 -9.56 -11.86 4.83
C ASP A 7 -9.77 -10.68 3.88
N LEU A 8 -10.49 -10.91 2.78
CA LEU A 8 -10.84 -9.88 1.80
C LEU A 8 -12.35 -9.87 1.57
N THR A 9 -12.96 -8.73 1.84
CA THR A 9 -14.37 -8.45 1.55
C THR A 9 -14.50 -7.27 0.60
N ILE A 10 -15.58 -7.19 -0.15
CA ILE A 10 -15.90 -6.05 -1.01
C ILE A 10 -17.35 -5.67 -0.74
N GLU A 11 -17.57 -4.42 -0.37
CA GLU A 11 -18.90 -3.85 -0.10
C GLU A 11 -18.92 -2.39 -0.57
N ASP A 12 -19.95 -2.00 -1.29
CA ASP A 12 -20.15 -0.62 -1.79
C ASP A 12 -18.93 -0.03 -2.55
N GLY A 13 -18.23 -0.87 -3.32
CA GLY A 13 -17.02 -0.46 -4.05
C GLY A 13 -15.77 -0.31 -3.18
N ILE A 14 -15.83 -0.67 -1.91
CA ILE A 14 -14.69 -0.67 -0.98
C ILE A 14 -14.22 -2.10 -0.76
N ALA A 15 -12.99 -2.40 -1.14
CA ALA A 15 -12.33 -3.63 -0.73
C ALA A 15 -11.70 -3.43 0.65
N HIS A 16 -11.93 -4.37 1.56
CA HIS A 16 -11.33 -4.38 2.89
C HIS A 16 -10.51 -5.65 3.06
N LEU A 17 -9.20 -5.49 3.10
CA LEU A 17 -8.22 -6.52 3.40
C LEU A 17 -7.85 -6.42 4.88
N ARG A 18 -8.13 -7.48 5.65
CA ARG A 18 -7.85 -7.51 7.07
C ARG A 18 -6.88 -8.64 7.41
N LEU A 19 -5.68 -8.29 7.88
CA LEU A 19 -4.70 -9.27 8.34
C LEU A 19 -5.28 -10.08 9.50
N ASN A 20 -5.19 -11.40 9.44
CA ASN A 20 -5.97 -12.32 10.29
C ASN A 20 -5.12 -13.34 11.07
N ARG A 21 -3.83 -13.02 11.32
CA ARG A 21 -2.91 -13.85 12.15
C ARG A 21 -2.47 -13.11 13.42
N PRO A 22 -3.41 -12.63 14.28
CA PRO A 22 -3.08 -11.80 15.45
C PRO A 22 -2.19 -12.50 16.48
N GLU A 23 -2.29 -13.83 16.61
CA GLU A 23 -1.48 -14.66 17.53
C GLU A 23 -0.01 -14.73 17.13
N LYS A 24 0.32 -14.38 15.89
CA LYS A 24 1.66 -14.25 15.31
C LYS A 24 2.04 -12.79 15.01
N ALA A 25 1.34 -11.84 15.63
CA ALA A 25 1.49 -10.42 15.36
C ALA A 25 1.44 -10.09 13.85
N ASN A 26 0.61 -10.80 13.12
CA ASN A 26 0.42 -10.67 11.68
C ASN A 26 1.74 -10.74 10.89
N SER A 27 2.66 -11.64 11.30
CA SER A 27 3.92 -11.86 10.58
C SER A 27 3.67 -12.45 9.19
N MET A 28 4.52 -12.06 8.25
CA MET A 28 4.43 -12.40 6.82
C MET A 28 5.14 -13.72 6.54
N VAL A 29 4.37 -14.75 6.26
CA VAL A 29 4.83 -16.08 5.86
C VAL A 29 4.88 -16.21 4.32
N PRO A 30 5.45 -17.27 3.73
CA PRO A 30 5.58 -17.42 2.28
C PRO A 30 4.28 -17.23 1.48
N SER A 31 3.13 -17.65 2.01
CA SER A 31 1.83 -17.46 1.36
C SER A 31 1.45 -15.97 1.23
N PHE A 32 1.79 -15.14 2.21
CA PHE A 32 1.51 -13.69 2.16
C PHE A 32 2.13 -13.03 0.91
N TRP A 33 3.38 -13.37 0.59
CA TRP A 33 4.11 -12.79 -0.54
C TRP A 33 3.56 -13.17 -1.91
N LYS A 34 2.79 -14.25 -1.97
CA LYS A 34 2.09 -14.70 -3.16
C LYS A 34 0.66 -14.15 -3.21
N ASP A 35 -0.07 -14.28 -2.10
CA ASP A 35 -1.51 -14.06 -2.05
C ASP A 35 -1.85 -12.55 -2.11
N LEU A 36 -1.03 -11.69 -1.48
CA LEU A 36 -1.25 -10.24 -1.49
C LEU A 36 -1.23 -9.66 -2.92
N PRO A 37 -0.16 -9.84 -3.72
CA PRO A 37 -0.16 -9.30 -5.07
C PRO A 37 -1.21 -9.96 -5.98
N GLU A 38 -1.54 -11.24 -5.78
CA GLU A 38 -2.62 -11.90 -6.53
C GLU A 38 -3.97 -11.21 -6.25
N ALA A 39 -4.30 -10.99 -4.98
CA ALA A 39 -5.54 -10.33 -4.57
C ALA A 39 -5.62 -8.87 -5.05
N VAL A 40 -4.57 -8.07 -4.83
CA VAL A 40 -4.53 -6.66 -5.21
C VAL A 40 -4.59 -6.48 -6.73
N ASN A 41 -3.82 -7.28 -7.47
CA ASN A 41 -3.83 -7.24 -8.92
C ASN A 41 -5.18 -7.71 -9.51
N ALA A 42 -5.87 -8.67 -8.87
CA ALA A 42 -7.22 -9.05 -9.27
C ALA A 42 -8.21 -7.89 -9.09
N LEU A 43 -8.25 -7.27 -7.89
CA LEU A 43 -9.09 -6.10 -7.62
C LEU A 43 -8.85 -4.97 -8.64
N SER A 44 -7.57 -4.68 -8.90
CA SER A 44 -7.16 -3.63 -9.83
C SER A 44 -7.56 -3.93 -11.27
N ARG A 45 -7.33 -5.16 -11.73
CA ARG A 45 -7.61 -5.63 -13.08
C ARG A 45 -9.11 -5.71 -13.37
N ASP A 46 -9.85 -6.31 -12.44
CA ASP A 46 -11.28 -6.54 -12.59
C ASP A 46 -12.11 -5.29 -12.30
N ALA A 47 -11.46 -4.20 -11.83
CA ALA A 47 -12.09 -2.96 -11.38
C ALA A 47 -13.22 -3.19 -10.36
N SER A 48 -13.09 -4.24 -9.55
CA SER A 48 -14.11 -4.68 -8.58
C SER A 48 -14.16 -3.84 -7.32
N ALA A 49 -13.19 -2.93 -7.14
CA ALA A 49 -13.14 -1.98 -6.03
C ALA A 49 -12.65 -0.60 -6.49
N ARG A 50 -13.23 0.45 -5.91
CA ARG A 50 -12.87 1.86 -6.11
C ARG A 50 -11.78 2.33 -5.13
N VAL A 51 -11.63 1.61 -4.02
CA VAL A 51 -10.61 1.86 -2.98
C VAL A 51 -10.34 0.57 -2.21
N LEU A 52 -9.11 0.39 -1.77
CA LEU A 52 -8.67 -0.70 -0.90
C LEU A 52 -8.33 -0.14 0.48
N VAL A 53 -8.95 -0.66 1.53
CA VAL A 53 -8.59 -0.43 2.92
C VAL A 53 -7.86 -1.66 3.44
N ILE A 54 -6.72 -1.45 4.09
CA ILE A 54 -5.93 -2.50 4.75
C ILE A 54 -5.93 -2.23 6.25
N SER A 55 -6.39 -3.21 7.03
CA SER A 55 -6.34 -3.18 8.49
C SER A 55 -5.82 -4.52 9.04
N ALA A 56 -5.77 -4.67 10.35
CA ALA A 56 -5.30 -5.89 10.97
C ALA A 56 -6.15 -6.30 12.17
N GLU A 57 -6.26 -7.59 12.41
CA GLU A 57 -6.79 -8.12 13.66
C GLU A 57 -5.76 -8.08 14.79
N GLY A 58 -6.25 -7.98 16.03
CA GLY A 58 -5.45 -8.07 17.24
C GLY A 58 -4.70 -6.79 17.59
N ARG A 59 -3.64 -6.95 18.36
CA ARG A 59 -2.91 -5.83 18.99
C ARG A 59 -2.00 -5.06 18.02
N HIS A 60 -1.50 -5.72 16.98
CA HIS A 60 -0.44 -5.19 16.13
C HIS A 60 -0.84 -5.25 14.66
N PHE A 61 -0.44 -4.25 13.89
CA PHE A 61 -0.63 -4.27 12.44
C PHE A 61 0.20 -5.41 11.82
N SER A 62 1.53 -5.36 11.95
CA SER A 62 2.39 -6.46 11.54
C SER A 62 3.79 -6.33 12.15
N SER A 63 4.37 -7.46 12.54
CA SER A 63 5.77 -7.56 12.97
C SER A 63 6.76 -7.77 11.80
N GLY A 64 6.29 -7.70 10.55
CA GLY A 64 7.13 -7.93 9.38
C GLY A 64 7.27 -9.40 9.01
N MET A 65 8.39 -9.75 8.38
CA MET A 65 8.68 -11.12 7.96
C MET A 65 8.69 -12.09 9.14
N ASP A 66 8.13 -13.28 8.96
CA ASP A 66 8.10 -14.29 10.01
C ASP A 66 9.52 -14.75 10.35
N ILE A 67 9.82 -14.86 11.65
CA ILE A 67 11.16 -15.22 12.14
C ILE A 67 11.59 -16.60 11.64
N ALA A 68 10.66 -17.53 11.40
CA ALA A 68 10.96 -18.83 10.86
C ALA A 68 11.70 -18.78 9.51
N VAL A 69 11.42 -17.74 8.69
CA VAL A 69 12.13 -17.51 7.42
C VAL A 69 13.64 -17.32 7.65
N PHE A 70 14.03 -16.66 8.76
CA PHE A 70 15.44 -16.40 9.10
C PHE A 70 16.11 -17.58 9.82
N THR A 71 15.35 -18.39 10.55
CA THR A 71 15.91 -19.43 11.45
C THR A 71 15.84 -20.83 10.87
N GLU A 72 14.96 -21.10 9.89
CA GLU A 72 14.71 -22.43 9.32
C GLU A 72 15.23 -22.57 7.88
N GLY A 73 16.26 -21.80 7.51
CA GLY A 73 16.92 -21.92 6.20
C GLY A 73 16.22 -21.21 5.05
N GLY A 74 15.24 -20.35 5.33
CA GLY A 74 14.52 -19.56 4.30
C GLY A 74 15.40 -18.59 3.53
N LEU A 75 16.59 -18.26 4.03
CA LEU A 75 17.59 -17.43 3.37
C LEU A 75 18.69 -18.21 2.65
N ASP A 76 18.69 -19.55 2.71
CA ASP A 76 19.78 -20.37 2.17
C ASP A 76 19.90 -20.31 0.63
N GLY A 77 18.90 -19.77 -0.03
CA GLY A 77 18.88 -19.61 -1.49
C GLY A 77 18.97 -20.94 -2.23
N PRO A 78 19.09 -20.91 -3.56
CA PRO A 78 19.15 -22.11 -4.36
C PRO A 78 20.40 -22.94 -4.04
N THR A 79 20.22 -24.26 -3.99
CA THR A 79 21.31 -25.24 -3.82
C THR A 79 22.09 -25.36 -5.13
N GLY A 80 23.45 -25.35 -5.05
CA GLY A 80 24.32 -25.45 -6.22
C GLY A 80 24.78 -24.11 -6.81
N GLY A 81 25.74 -24.17 -7.73
CA GLY A 81 26.31 -22.98 -8.36
C GLY A 81 27.38 -22.23 -7.54
N SER A 82 28.11 -21.33 -8.20
CA SER A 82 29.06 -20.44 -7.56
C SER A 82 28.37 -19.36 -6.72
N ARG A 83 29.13 -18.66 -5.87
CA ARG A 83 28.64 -17.52 -5.09
C ARG A 83 27.93 -16.48 -5.97
N HIS A 84 28.46 -16.20 -7.15
CA HIS A 84 27.93 -15.18 -8.06
C HIS A 84 26.59 -15.63 -8.67
N VAL A 85 26.46 -16.90 -9.04
CA VAL A 85 25.20 -17.45 -9.55
C VAL A 85 24.11 -17.46 -8.47
N LYS A 86 24.47 -17.79 -7.23
CA LYS A 86 23.55 -17.67 -6.09
C LYS A 86 23.14 -16.22 -5.82
N ALA A 87 24.07 -15.27 -5.90
CA ALA A 87 23.77 -13.86 -5.68
C ALA A 87 22.81 -13.30 -6.76
N GLU A 88 22.96 -13.75 -8.02
CA GLU A 88 22.03 -13.38 -9.10
C GLU A 88 20.62 -13.91 -8.82
N ALA A 89 20.49 -15.19 -8.47
CA ALA A 89 19.20 -15.78 -8.11
C ALA A 89 18.55 -15.10 -6.88
N PHE A 90 19.36 -14.75 -5.86
CA PHE A 90 18.88 -14.01 -4.70
C PHE A 90 18.38 -12.60 -5.07
N ARG A 91 19.05 -11.93 -6.01
CA ARG A 91 18.57 -10.63 -6.54
C ARG A 91 17.16 -10.75 -7.13
N HIS A 92 16.90 -11.80 -7.92
CA HIS A 92 15.56 -12.03 -8.48
C HIS A 92 14.52 -12.35 -7.39
N HIS A 93 14.94 -13.07 -6.35
CA HIS A 93 14.09 -13.31 -5.19
C HIS A 93 13.71 -11.99 -4.48
N CYS A 94 14.67 -11.11 -4.22
CA CYS A 94 14.39 -9.78 -3.65
C CYS A 94 13.43 -8.97 -4.54
N MET A 95 13.63 -9.00 -5.86
CA MET A 95 12.72 -8.31 -6.79
C MET A 95 11.28 -8.84 -6.69
N ALA A 96 11.10 -10.16 -6.59
CA ALA A 96 9.78 -10.76 -6.41
C ALA A 96 9.12 -10.34 -5.08
N LEU A 97 9.89 -10.20 -4.00
CA LEU A 97 9.39 -9.64 -2.74
C LEU A 97 9.03 -8.15 -2.87
N GLN A 98 9.81 -7.37 -3.62
CA GLN A 98 9.51 -5.95 -3.91
C GLN A 98 8.20 -5.81 -4.69
N ASP A 99 7.97 -6.67 -5.69
CA ASP A 99 6.75 -6.68 -6.51
C ASP A 99 5.50 -6.93 -5.65
N ALA A 100 5.63 -7.70 -4.55
CA ALA A 100 4.52 -7.95 -3.64
C ALA A 100 3.96 -6.68 -2.99
N PHE A 101 4.76 -5.63 -2.80
CA PHE A 101 4.28 -4.34 -2.32
C PHE A 101 4.13 -3.29 -3.43
N THR A 102 4.91 -3.38 -4.51
CA THR A 102 4.79 -2.49 -5.66
C THR A 102 3.38 -2.55 -6.27
N CYS A 103 2.71 -3.70 -6.22
CA CYS A 103 1.34 -3.85 -6.69
C CYS A 103 0.35 -2.87 -6.02
N LEU A 104 0.62 -2.43 -4.77
CA LEU A 104 -0.21 -1.45 -4.06
C LEU A 104 -0.08 -0.05 -4.66
N GLU A 105 1.14 0.33 -5.05
CA GLU A 105 1.40 1.61 -5.73
C GLU A 105 0.83 1.62 -7.15
N GLU A 106 0.93 0.49 -7.86
CA GLU A 106 0.49 0.35 -9.25
C GLU A 106 -1.01 0.10 -9.40
N ALA A 107 -1.69 -0.29 -8.31
CA ALA A 107 -3.13 -0.51 -8.31
C ALA A 107 -3.90 0.71 -8.82
N ARG A 108 -4.93 0.46 -9.65
CA ARG A 108 -5.79 1.51 -10.24
C ARG A 108 -6.64 2.23 -9.19
N MET A 109 -6.85 1.63 -8.02
CA MET A 109 -7.56 2.22 -6.89
C MET A 109 -6.59 2.71 -5.82
N PRO A 110 -6.93 3.76 -5.04
CA PRO A 110 -6.20 4.14 -3.83
C PRO A 110 -6.16 3.02 -2.78
N VAL A 111 -5.06 2.99 -2.02
CA VAL A 111 -4.81 2.04 -0.93
C VAL A 111 -4.59 2.79 0.37
N LEU A 112 -5.43 2.53 1.37
CA LEU A 112 -5.41 3.17 2.69
C LEU A 112 -5.01 2.14 3.74
N ALA A 113 -4.01 2.43 4.56
CA ALA A 113 -3.58 1.58 5.67
C ALA A 113 -4.09 2.12 7.02
N ALA A 114 -4.78 1.29 7.80
CA ALA A 114 -5.24 1.53 9.17
C ALA A 114 -4.38 0.70 10.13
N ILE A 115 -3.53 1.37 10.92
CA ILE A 115 -2.37 0.78 11.60
C ILE A 115 -2.51 0.91 13.11
N GLN A 116 -2.59 -0.21 13.82
CA GLN A 116 -2.54 -0.23 15.28
C GLN A 116 -1.28 -0.93 15.80
N GLY A 117 -0.78 -0.52 16.96
CA GLY A 117 0.36 -1.14 17.63
C GLY A 117 1.62 -1.15 16.77
N ALA A 118 2.25 -2.30 16.58
CA ALA A 118 3.52 -2.42 15.87
C ALA A 118 3.36 -2.44 14.35
N SER A 119 4.23 -1.67 13.66
CA SER A 119 4.57 -1.80 12.23
C SER A 119 6.09 -1.81 12.11
N VAL A 120 6.68 -3.00 11.94
CA VAL A 120 8.13 -3.23 12.12
C VAL A 120 8.71 -3.99 10.94
N GLY A 121 9.91 -3.63 10.48
CA GLY A 121 10.62 -4.32 9.41
C GLY A 121 9.81 -4.37 8.11
N GLY A 122 9.55 -5.54 7.55
CA GLY A 122 8.76 -5.72 6.33
C GLY A 122 7.37 -5.05 6.37
N ALA A 123 6.83 -4.76 7.58
CA ALA A 123 5.61 -3.97 7.69
C ALA A 123 5.84 -2.50 7.31
N MET A 124 7.06 -1.96 7.47
CA MET A 124 7.41 -0.62 6.95
C MET A 124 7.44 -0.62 5.43
N ASP A 125 7.97 -1.67 4.80
CA ASP A 125 7.92 -1.82 3.33
C ASP A 125 6.48 -1.80 2.84
N PHE A 126 5.60 -2.54 3.52
CA PHE A 126 4.18 -2.66 3.20
C PHE A 126 3.44 -1.31 3.30
N ILE A 127 3.51 -0.63 4.45
CA ILE A 127 2.76 0.61 4.65
C ILE A 127 3.31 1.79 3.84
N THR A 128 4.61 1.81 3.54
CA THR A 128 5.20 2.87 2.70
C THR A 128 4.78 2.76 1.23
N ALA A 129 4.31 1.59 0.79
CA ALA A 129 3.72 1.37 -0.53
C ALA A 129 2.22 1.73 -0.61
N CYS A 130 1.55 1.95 0.52
CA CYS A 130 0.17 2.44 0.56
C CYS A 130 0.10 3.94 0.26
N ASP A 131 -1.02 4.42 -0.32
CA ASP A 131 -1.20 5.85 -0.64
C ASP A 131 -1.36 6.71 0.61
N CYS A 132 -2.18 6.27 1.57
CA CYS A 132 -2.41 6.97 2.84
C CYS A 132 -2.27 6.02 4.03
N ARG A 133 -1.84 6.55 5.16
CA ARG A 133 -1.59 5.82 6.41
C ARG A 133 -2.25 6.53 7.57
N TYR A 134 -2.98 5.78 8.37
CA TYR A 134 -3.70 6.23 9.57
C TYR A 134 -3.32 5.33 10.71
N ALA A 135 -3.23 5.84 11.93
CA ALA A 135 -2.78 5.04 13.05
C ALA A 135 -3.53 5.30 14.34
N THR A 136 -3.52 4.32 15.25
CA THR A 136 -3.90 4.53 16.64
C THR A 136 -2.78 5.23 17.41
N LYS A 137 -3.12 5.93 18.49
CA LYS A 137 -2.14 6.66 19.33
C LYS A 137 -1.05 5.79 19.97
N ASP A 138 -1.31 4.50 20.15
CA ASP A 138 -0.34 3.53 20.66
C ASP A 138 0.50 2.87 19.58
N ALA A 139 0.25 3.20 18.31
CA ALA A 139 1.02 2.67 17.19
C ALA A 139 2.47 3.17 17.20
N PHE A 140 3.38 2.31 16.77
CA PHE A 140 4.77 2.66 16.55
C PHE A 140 5.33 2.01 15.28
N PHE A 141 6.32 2.68 14.70
CA PHE A 141 6.97 2.36 13.44
C PHE A 141 8.46 2.15 13.66
N SER A 142 9.05 1.10 13.09
CA SER A 142 10.48 0.84 13.20
C SER A 142 11.04 0.20 11.93
N VAL A 143 12.07 0.83 11.36
CA VAL A 143 12.92 0.22 10.33
C VAL A 143 13.95 -0.64 11.06
N HIS A 144 13.62 -1.92 11.23
CA HIS A 144 14.28 -2.80 12.22
C HIS A 144 15.43 -3.63 11.63
N GLU A 145 15.59 -3.65 10.34
CA GLU A 145 16.50 -4.50 9.59
C GLU A 145 17.96 -4.31 10.04
N THR A 146 18.39 -3.10 10.33
CA THR A 146 19.75 -2.82 10.76
C THR A 146 20.08 -3.43 12.13
N ALA A 147 19.08 -3.56 13.01
CA ALA A 147 19.25 -4.22 14.31
C ALA A 147 19.49 -5.74 14.21
N ILE A 148 19.10 -6.34 13.09
CA ILE A 148 19.33 -7.77 12.81
C ILE A 148 20.41 -8.00 11.76
N GLY A 149 21.22 -6.96 11.42
CA GLY A 149 22.34 -7.07 10.50
C GLY A 149 21.98 -7.07 9.01
N MET A 150 20.79 -6.57 8.65
CA MET A 150 20.31 -6.46 7.28
C MET A 150 20.18 -4.99 6.85
N THR A 151 20.12 -4.80 5.55
CA THR A 151 19.62 -3.56 4.93
C THR A 151 18.21 -3.83 4.42
N ALA A 152 17.23 -2.96 4.75
CA ALA A 152 15.87 -3.11 4.25
C ALA A 152 15.88 -3.12 2.71
N ASP A 153 15.39 -4.19 2.09
CA ASP A 153 15.55 -4.47 0.67
C ASP A 153 14.23 -4.67 -0.09
N VAL A 154 13.08 -4.59 0.60
CA VAL A 154 11.77 -4.80 -0.02
C VAL A 154 11.02 -3.49 -0.36
N GLY A 155 11.66 -2.33 -0.11
CA GLY A 155 11.15 -1.05 -0.62
C GLY A 155 11.05 0.10 0.35
N THR A 156 11.35 -0.09 1.65
CA THR A 156 11.30 0.98 2.65
C THR A 156 12.13 2.19 2.23
N TYR A 157 13.39 2.04 1.91
CA TYR A 157 14.28 3.19 1.66
C TYR A 157 13.87 4.05 0.45
N PRO A 158 13.59 3.49 -0.73
CA PRO A 158 13.24 4.31 -1.88
C PRO A 158 11.89 5.02 -1.73
N ARG A 159 11.01 4.53 -0.83
CA ARG A 159 9.71 5.14 -0.53
C ARG A 159 9.78 6.10 0.65
N LEU A 160 10.41 5.70 1.76
CA LEU A 160 10.44 6.47 3.00
C LEU A 160 11.03 7.87 2.84
N VAL A 161 12.13 8.00 2.08
CA VAL A 161 12.80 9.30 1.82
C VAL A 161 11.95 10.27 1.00
N LYS A 162 10.87 9.78 0.39
CA LYS A 162 9.89 10.59 -0.35
C LYS A 162 8.66 10.94 0.49
N LEU A 163 8.48 10.27 1.62
CA LEU A 163 7.35 10.45 2.53
C LEU A 163 7.69 11.38 3.70
N ILE A 164 8.91 11.29 4.22
CA ILE A 164 9.35 12.04 5.41
C ILE A 164 10.67 12.77 5.14
N PRO A 165 11.03 13.81 5.94
CA PRO A 165 12.33 14.44 5.85
C PRO A 165 13.47 13.43 5.95
N GLU A 166 14.47 13.54 5.05
CA GLU A 166 15.56 12.58 4.91
C GLU A 166 16.32 12.31 6.21
N GLY A 167 16.49 13.33 7.06
CA GLY A 167 17.13 13.17 8.38
C GLY A 167 16.40 12.17 9.27
N TRP A 168 15.06 12.19 9.27
CA TRP A 168 14.24 11.22 10.01
C TRP A 168 14.33 9.82 9.40
N ALA A 169 14.28 9.71 8.06
CA ALA A 169 14.46 8.42 7.40
C ALA A 169 15.80 7.78 7.75
N ARG A 170 16.87 8.56 7.79
CA ARG A 170 18.22 8.13 8.20
C ARG A 170 18.26 7.70 9.67
N GLN A 171 17.73 8.53 10.57
CA GLN A 171 17.72 8.23 12.01
C GLN A 171 16.97 6.92 12.28
N MET A 172 15.73 6.78 11.80
CA MET A 172 14.95 5.54 11.95
C MET A 172 15.71 4.31 11.43
N SER A 173 16.36 4.44 10.27
CA SER A 173 17.08 3.35 9.63
C SER A 173 18.36 2.97 10.36
N TYR A 174 19.10 3.93 10.91
CA TYR A 174 20.39 3.67 11.57
C TYR A 174 20.24 3.19 12.99
N THR A 175 19.21 3.66 13.70
CA THR A 175 18.99 3.35 15.12
C THR A 175 18.02 2.19 15.34
N ALA A 176 17.20 1.86 14.33
CA ALA A 176 16.07 0.95 14.46
C ALA A 176 15.10 1.34 15.60
N GLU A 177 15.08 2.62 16.00
CA GLU A 177 14.23 3.12 17.08
C GLU A 177 12.74 3.05 16.72
N ARG A 178 11.92 3.06 17.76
CA ARG A 178 10.47 3.16 17.61
C ARG A 178 10.06 4.62 17.49
N VAL A 179 9.42 4.97 16.38
CA VAL A 179 8.76 6.26 16.18
C VAL A 179 7.26 6.08 16.45
N TYR A 180 6.75 6.72 17.49
CA TYR A 180 5.35 6.63 17.90
C TYR A 180 4.44 7.51 17.06
N ALA A 181 3.14 7.22 17.07
CA ALA A 181 2.12 7.79 16.18
C ALA A 181 2.14 9.31 16.10
N GLU A 182 2.18 10.03 17.24
CA GLU A 182 2.23 11.50 17.23
C GLU A 182 3.45 12.02 16.46
N LYS A 183 4.63 11.45 16.73
CA LYS A 183 5.84 11.83 16.01
C LYS A 183 5.77 11.42 14.54
N ALA A 184 5.21 10.25 14.24
CA ALA A 184 5.02 9.78 12.87
C ALA A 184 4.11 10.73 12.06
N ARG A 185 3.07 11.29 12.69
CA ARG A 185 2.22 12.33 12.10
C ARG A 185 3.00 13.62 11.87
N ASP A 186 3.73 14.09 12.88
CA ASP A 186 4.48 15.35 12.82
C ASP A 186 5.52 15.37 11.69
N ILE A 187 6.13 14.22 11.38
CA ILE A 187 7.10 14.10 10.29
C ILE A 187 6.47 13.70 8.95
N GLY A 188 5.16 13.49 8.90
CA GLY A 188 4.43 13.19 7.66
C GLY A 188 4.41 11.71 7.26
N LEU A 189 4.84 10.79 8.15
CA LEU A 189 4.76 9.35 7.87
C LEU A 189 3.31 8.87 7.82
N ILE A 190 2.44 9.41 8.66
CA ILE A 190 1.01 9.09 8.69
C ILE A 190 0.16 10.36 8.55
N ASN A 191 -1.07 10.18 8.11
CA ASN A 191 -2.02 11.27 7.84
C ASN A 191 -2.75 11.74 9.10
N GLU A 192 -3.18 10.80 9.97
CA GLU A 192 -3.99 11.11 11.16
C GLU A 192 -3.77 10.07 12.26
N VAL A 193 -4.04 10.47 13.52
CA VAL A 193 -3.97 9.63 14.72
C VAL A 193 -5.35 9.55 15.37
N TYR A 194 -5.76 8.34 15.76
CA TYR A 194 -7.03 8.04 16.40
C TYR A 194 -6.85 7.46 17.80
N ASP A 195 -7.82 7.65 18.67
CA ASP A 195 -7.76 7.20 20.06
C ASP A 195 -7.90 5.68 20.22
N SER A 196 -8.63 5.04 19.32
CA SER A 196 -8.89 3.60 19.34
C SER A 196 -8.86 2.97 17.95
N VAL A 197 -8.76 1.64 17.90
CA VAL A 197 -8.82 0.86 16.64
C VAL A 197 -10.19 1.04 15.97
N GLU A 198 -11.26 1.04 16.75
CA GLU A 198 -12.63 1.21 16.24
C GLU A 198 -12.80 2.58 15.57
N GLU A 199 -12.44 3.66 16.26
CA GLU A 199 -12.49 5.02 15.72
C GLU A 199 -11.61 5.17 14.47
N MET A 200 -10.43 4.55 14.45
CA MET A 200 -9.53 4.57 13.30
C MET A 200 -10.17 3.87 12.09
N VAL A 201 -10.67 2.64 12.28
CA VAL A 201 -11.29 1.88 11.18
C VAL A 201 -12.51 2.62 10.64
N ASP A 202 -13.38 3.14 11.52
CA ASP A 202 -14.56 3.91 11.13
C ASP A 202 -14.16 5.20 10.37
N GLY A 203 -13.15 5.91 10.84
CA GLY A 203 -12.62 7.11 10.19
C GLY A 203 -12.02 6.81 8.81
N VAL A 204 -11.22 5.75 8.69
CA VAL A 204 -10.63 5.33 7.40
C VAL A 204 -11.72 4.86 6.43
N MET A 205 -12.72 4.11 6.91
CA MET A 205 -13.86 3.70 6.09
C MET A 205 -14.73 4.90 5.65
N ALA A 206 -14.83 5.96 6.46
CA ALA A 206 -15.49 7.19 6.06
C ALA A 206 -14.73 7.89 4.92
N ILE A 207 -13.40 7.95 4.99
CA ILE A 207 -12.53 8.46 3.91
C ILE A 207 -12.67 7.58 2.66
N ALA A 208 -12.68 6.25 2.82
CA ALA A 208 -12.86 5.32 1.72
C ALA A 208 -14.21 5.53 1.00
N ARG A 209 -15.30 5.78 1.74
CA ARG A 209 -16.61 6.13 1.14
C ARG A 209 -16.56 7.44 0.37
N GLN A 210 -15.83 8.46 0.85
CA GLN A 210 -15.64 9.71 0.11
C GLN A 210 -14.89 9.47 -1.20
N ILE A 211 -13.82 8.66 -1.18
CA ILE A 211 -13.07 8.29 -2.38
C ILE A 211 -13.95 7.50 -3.34
N ALA A 212 -14.66 6.48 -2.84
CA ALA A 212 -15.56 5.66 -3.65
C ALA A 212 -16.73 6.45 -4.25
N GLY A 213 -17.11 7.59 -3.65
CA GLY A 213 -18.10 8.52 -4.16
C GLY A 213 -17.63 9.42 -5.31
N ASN A 214 -16.34 9.42 -5.64
CA ASN A 214 -15.78 10.20 -6.74
C ASN A 214 -15.66 9.39 -8.04
N ALA A 215 -15.44 10.10 -9.17
CA ALA A 215 -15.29 9.48 -10.49
C ALA A 215 -14.08 8.52 -10.52
N PRO A 216 -14.27 7.20 -10.76
CA PRO A 216 -13.20 6.22 -10.65
C PRO A 216 -12.01 6.50 -11.59
N LEU A 217 -12.27 6.93 -12.82
CA LEU A 217 -11.22 7.29 -13.77
C LEU A 217 -10.38 8.47 -13.30
N ALA A 218 -11.02 9.49 -12.71
CA ALA A 218 -10.31 10.66 -12.20
C ALA A 218 -9.46 10.31 -10.96
N VAL A 219 -9.98 9.48 -10.06
CA VAL A 219 -9.24 9.00 -8.87
C VAL A 219 -8.02 8.15 -9.28
N SER A 220 -8.21 7.21 -10.21
CA SER A 220 -7.12 6.39 -10.77
C SER A 220 -6.08 7.26 -11.46
N GLY A 221 -6.52 8.24 -12.26
CA GLY A 221 -5.65 9.22 -12.90
C GLY A 221 -4.84 10.06 -11.90
N ALA A 222 -5.49 10.53 -10.83
CA ALA A 222 -4.80 11.29 -9.77
C ALA A 222 -3.68 10.48 -9.11
N LYS A 223 -3.94 9.23 -8.74
CA LYS A 223 -2.92 8.33 -8.19
C LYS A 223 -1.76 8.15 -9.17
N ARG A 224 -2.06 7.86 -10.44
CA ARG A 224 -1.04 7.69 -11.48
C ARG A 224 -0.18 8.94 -11.66
N MET A 225 -0.80 10.13 -11.68
CA MET A 225 -0.08 11.40 -11.84
C MET A 225 0.78 11.74 -10.63
N ILE A 226 0.30 11.48 -9.41
CA ILE A 226 1.05 11.70 -8.18
C ILE A 226 2.28 10.76 -8.15
N ASN A 227 2.10 9.47 -8.47
CA ASN A 227 3.20 8.51 -8.53
C ASN A 227 4.23 8.89 -9.59
N TYR A 228 3.79 9.34 -10.77
CA TYR A 228 4.70 9.80 -11.82
C TYR A 228 5.47 11.05 -11.37
N ALA A 229 4.78 12.08 -10.84
CA ALA A 229 5.39 13.33 -10.39
C ALA A 229 6.38 13.13 -9.24
N ARG A 230 6.17 12.12 -8.38
CA ARG A 230 7.09 11.76 -7.30
C ARG A 230 8.48 11.36 -7.81
N ASP A 231 8.55 10.75 -8.99
CA ASP A 231 9.76 10.13 -9.54
C ASP A 231 10.35 10.91 -10.73
N HIS A 232 9.70 12.02 -11.16
CA HIS A 232 10.07 12.82 -12.33
C HIS A 232 10.12 14.31 -12.00
N THR A 233 10.62 15.11 -12.95
CA THR A 233 10.64 16.57 -12.82
C THR A 233 9.22 17.16 -12.93
N THR A 234 9.03 18.38 -12.42
CA THR A 234 7.76 19.11 -12.56
C THR A 234 7.37 19.28 -14.03
N ALA A 235 8.35 19.52 -14.92
CA ALA A 235 8.09 19.68 -16.34
C ALA A 235 7.57 18.39 -16.98
N ASP A 236 8.19 17.24 -16.66
CA ASP A 236 7.74 15.93 -17.16
C ASP A 236 6.33 15.62 -16.64
N GLY A 237 6.05 15.93 -15.35
CA GLY A 237 4.74 15.72 -14.76
C GLY A 237 3.64 16.57 -15.40
N LEU A 238 3.94 17.85 -15.71
CA LEU A 238 3.01 18.74 -16.40
C LEU A 238 2.71 18.29 -17.82
N ASP A 239 3.71 17.81 -18.57
CA ASP A 239 3.51 17.28 -19.90
C ASP A 239 2.67 16.00 -19.86
N TYR A 240 2.99 15.08 -18.95
CA TYR A 240 2.26 13.82 -18.83
C TYR A 240 0.78 14.02 -18.44
N ILE A 241 0.47 14.93 -17.50
CA ILE A 241 -0.93 15.20 -17.13
C ILE A 241 -1.71 15.87 -18.28
N ALA A 242 -1.03 16.70 -19.10
CA ALA A 242 -1.64 17.28 -20.29
C ALA A 242 -2.02 16.20 -21.32
N VAL A 243 -1.13 15.24 -21.59
CA VAL A 243 -1.40 14.10 -22.47
C VAL A 243 -2.51 13.22 -21.90
N TRP A 244 -2.48 12.94 -20.57
CA TRP A 244 -3.54 12.19 -19.90
C TRP A 244 -4.90 12.83 -20.09
N ASN A 245 -5.02 14.12 -19.74
CA ASN A 245 -6.30 14.83 -19.84
C ASN A 245 -6.78 14.98 -21.29
N ALA A 246 -5.86 15.17 -22.25
CA ALA A 246 -6.23 15.21 -23.67
C ALA A 246 -6.87 13.90 -24.17
N SER A 247 -6.54 12.76 -23.53
CA SER A 247 -7.06 11.44 -23.88
C SER A 247 -8.24 10.99 -23.05
N MET A 248 -8.31 11.38 -21.75
CA MET A 248 -9.23 10.83 -20.77
C MET A 248 -10.32 11.81 -20.33
N LEU A 249 -10.20 13.11 -20.68
CA LEU A 249 -11.17 14.10 -20.29
C LEU A 249 -12.42 13.97 -21.16
N ASP A 250 -13.57 13.73 -20.50
CA ASP A 250 -14.88 13.75 -21.16
C ASP A 250 -15.72 14.91 -20.64
N GLY A 251 -16.17 15.77 -21.57
CA GLY A 251 -16.97 16.95 -21.24
C GLY A 251 -18.37 16.60 -20.71
N GLU A 252 -18.94 15.44 -21.04
CA GLU A 252 -20.23 14.99 -20.49
C GLU A 252 -20.05 14.49 -19.07
N ALA A 253 -19.00 13.70 -18.80
CA ALA A 253 -18.67 13.23 -17.47
C ALA A 253 -18.41 14.38 -16.48
N ILE A 254 -17.79 15.50 -16.95
CA ILE A 254 -17.58 16.70 -16.13
C ILE A 254 -18.89 17.43 -15.82
N ARG A 255 -19.86 17.46 -16.73
CA ARG A 255 -21.15 18.15 -16.49
C ARG A 255 -22.05 17.42 -15.50
N ASN A 256 -21.94 16.10 -15.44
CA ASN A 256 -22.81 15.26 -14.62
C ASN A 256 -22.85 15.68 -13.13
N PRO A 257 -21.75 15.86 -12.41
CA PRO A 257 -21.78 16.28 -11.01
C PRO A 257 -22.44 17.67 -10.81
N PHE A 258 -22.26 18.61 -11.73
CA PHE A 258 -22.92 19.91 -11.66
C PHE A 258 -24.44 19.80 -11.87
N MET A 259 -24.85 18.94 -12.77
CA MET A 259 -26.29 18.70 -13.04
C MET A 259 -26.96 17.95 -11.88
N ALA A 260 -26.27 16.96 -11.29
CA ALA A 260 -26.77 16.24 -10.12
C ALA A 260 -26.90 17.18 -8.91
N GLN A 261 -25.87 18.02 -8.67
CA GLN A 261 -25.89 19.00 -7.59
C GLN A 261 -27.05 20.01 -7.75
N ALA A 262 -27.32 20.47 -8.97
CA ALA A 262 -28.44 21.38 -9.25
C ALA A 262 -29.81 20.76 -8.94
N LYS A 263 -29.91 19.41 -8.99
CA LYS A 263 -31.12 18.65 -8.66
C LYS A 263 -31.16 18.18 -7.21
N GLY A 264 -30.09 18.35 -6.42
CA GLY A 264 -29.97 17.81 -5.07
C GLY A 264 -29.72 16.30 -5.04
N GLU A 265 -29.24 15.75 -6.14
CA GLU A 265 -28.94 14.32 -6.32
C GLU A 265 -27.42 14.06 -6.13
N LYS A 266 -27.06 12.80 -5.84
CA LYS A 266 -25.65 12.37 -5.87
C LYS A 266 -25.26 12.11 -7.34
N PRO A 267 -24.05 12.51 -7.76
CA PRO A 267 -23.57 12.19 -9.11
C PRO A 267 -23.33 10.68 -9.23
N GLU A 268 -23.69 10.13 -10.38
CA GLU A 268 -23.34 8.78 -10.78
C GLU A 268 -22.18 8.84 -11.77
N TYR A 269 -21.22 7.95 -11.62
CA TYR A 269 -20.05 7.88 -12.47
C TYR A 269 -19.92 6.51 -13.11
N GLU A 270 -19.41 6.50 -14.34
CA GLU A 270 -19.08 5.27 -15.04
C GLU A 270 -17.96 4.50 -14.31
N GLU A 271 -18.12 3.18 -14.23
CA GLU A 271 -17.12 2.31 -13.64
C GLU A 271 -15.92 2.11 -14.58
N LEU A 272 -14.76 1.85 -14.01
CA LEU A 272 -13.63 1.39 -14.82
C LEU A 272 -13.94 0.01 -15.40
N LEU A 273 -13.58 -0.20 -16.65
CA LEU A 273 -13.70 -1.52 -17.26
C LEU A 273 -12.60 -2.46 -16.77
N PRO A 274 -12.87 -3.77 -16.69
CA PRO A 274 -11.84 -4.78 -16.50
C PRO A 274 -10.77 -4.68 -17.60
N VAL A 275 -9.53 -5.01 -17.26
CA VAL A 275 -8.42 -5.08 -18.20
C VAL A 275 -7.89 -6.51 -18.26
N ALA A 276 -7.46 -6.94 -19.45
CA ALA A 276 -6.95 -8.27 -19.68
C ALA A 276 -5.69 -8.57 -18.85
N LYS A 277 -5.55 -9.79 -18.35
CA LYS A 277 -4.35 -10.27 -17.67
C LYS A 277 -3.22 -10.51 -18.67
N THR A 278 -3.57 -10.98 -19.86
CA THR A 278 -2.64 -11.28 -20.93
C THR A 278 -3.20 -10.79 -22.28
N ALA A 279 -2.34 -10.55 -23.26
CA ALA A 279 -2.70 -10.05 -24.59
C ALA A 279 -3.55 -11.03 -25.45
N GLY A 280 -4.20 -11.99 -24.87
CA GLY A 280 -5.04 -12.98 -25.56
C GLY A 280 -6.40 -13.21 -24.91
N GLU A 281 -6.73 -12.44 -23.88
CA GLU A 281 -8.01 -12.48 -23.16
C GLU A 281 -8.97 -11.39 -23.62
#